data_fa05a84231effde141825bfec5fc50ff
#
_entry.id   fa05a84231effde141825bfec5fc50ff
#
_cell.length_a   1.000
_cell.length_b   1.000
_cell.length_c   1.000
_cell.angle_alpha   90.00
_cell.angle_beta   90.00
_cell.angle_gamma   90.00
#
_symmetry.space_group_name_H-M   'P 1'
#
loop_
_entity.id
_entity.type
_entity.pdbx_description
1 polymer ?
#
loop_
_entity_poly.entity_id
_entity_poly.type
_entity_poly.pdbx_seq_one_letter_code
_entity_poly.pdbx_strand_id
1 'polypeptide(L)'
;PLANELGDPTNVYYATTVDFRVFSDPVKWIDRKNVIIDSTMLRDDDGWWYRASKDSEITIERTRNPYATTYEVLRTDDPNEWSYVGTLTDIFGNGRYSMHYLEGPELFRYNDEDVKVVNGRTMPFGLMCDQYAESKGYLSFRAASLASHDPADWQRADDIDFGALKKRHGAILPITAAEYDAIETAFAL
;
A
#
# COMPACT_ATOMS: atom_id res chain seq x y z
N PRO A 1 5.92 -10.37 -8.25
CA PRO A 1 6.78 -9.57 -9.12
C PRO A 1 7.91 -10.41 -9.68
N LEU A 2 8.08 -10.36 -11.01
CA LEU A 2 9.12 -11.11 -11.73
C LEU A 2 10.54 -10.53 -11.55
N ALA A 3 10.69 -9.44 -10.81
CA ALA A 3 11.94 -8.72 -10.67
C ALA A 3 13.09 -9.58 -10.12
N ASN A 4 12.80 -10.44 -9.16
CA ASN A 4 13.82 -11.31 -8.55
C ASN A 4 14.27 -12.45 -9.47
N GLU A 5 13.41 -12.89 -10.40
CA GLU A 5 13.75 -13.92 -11.35
C GLU A 5 14.61 -13.38 -12.51
N LEU A 6 14.48 -12.08 -12.79
CA LEU A 6 15.25 -11.39 -13.83
C LEU A 6 16.51 -10.68 -13.30
N GLY A 7 16.73 -10.71 -11.99
CA GLY A 7 17.96 -10.19 -11.37
C GLY A 7 18.04 -8.67 -11.26
N ASP A 8 16.95 -7.92 -11.51
CA ASP A 8 16.92 -6.46 -11.36
C ASP A 8 15.77 -6.02 -10.43
N PRO A 9 16.00 -5.99 -9.11
CA PRO A 9 14.99 -5.57 -8.14
C PRO A 9 14.81 -4.03 -8.07
N THR A 10 15.34 -3.27 -9.00
CA THR A 10 15.28 -1.80 -9.03
C THR A 10 14.10 -1.27 -9.86
N ASN A 11 13.36 -2.15 -10.54
CA ASN A 11 12.29 -1.79 -11.46
C ASN A 11 10.96 -2.40 -11.06
N VAL A 12 9.89 -1.61 -11.19
CA VAL A 12 8.50 -2.07 -11.14
C VAL A 12 7.81 -1.70 -12.44
N TYR A 13 7.05 -2.63 -13.01
CA TYR A 13 6.28 -2.43 -14.23
C TYR A 13 4.79 -2.49 -13.92
N TYR A 14 3.99 -1.79 -14.71
CA TYR A 14 2.54 -1.96 -14.73
C TYR A 14 2.07 -2.38 -16.11
N ALA A 15 0.93 -3.05 -16.14
CA ALA A 15 0.11 -3.28 -17.33
C ALA A 15 -1.34 -2.99 -16.98
N THR A 16 -2.13 -2.58 -17.96
CA THR A 16 -3.55 -2.31 -17.79
C THR A 16 -4.42 -3.39 -18.43
N THR A 17 -5.58 -3.61 -17.85
CA THR A 17 -6.57 -4.56 -18.38
C THR A 17 -7.97 -4.04 -18.03
N VAL A 18 -8.97 -4.47 -18.80
CA VAL A 18 -10.39 -4.19 -18.53
C VAL A 18 -11.16 -5.45 -18.11
N ASP A 19 -10.57 -6.62 -18.26
CA ASP A 19 -11.25 -7.91 -18.05
C ASP A 19 -10.36 -8.99 -17.40
N PHE A 20 -9.13 -8.64 -17.02
CA PHE A 20 -8.10 -9.55 -16.50
C PHE A 20 -7.76 -10.75 -17.42
N ARG A 21 -8.09 -10.65 -18.71
CA ARG A 21 -7.78 -11.67 -19.73
C ARG A 21 -6.78 -11.16 -20.75
N VAL A 22 -6.94 -9.90 -21.15
CA VAL A 22 -6.03 -9.24 -22.09
C VAL A 22 -5.38 -8.06 -21.35
N PHE A 23 -4.08 -8.00 -21.44
CA PHE A 23 -3.27 -6.95 -20.80
C PHE A 23 -2.54 -6.13 -21.85
N SER A 24 -2.35 -4.85 -21.56
CA SER A 24 -1.43 -4.01 -22.35
C SER A 24 0.00 -4.54 -22.24
N ASP A 25 0.86 -4.07 -23.14
CA ASP A 25 2.31 -4.25 -22.96
C ASP A 25 2.73 -3.62 -21.63
N PRO A 26 3.69 -4.25 -20.91
CA PRO A 26 4.17 -3.73 -19.64
C PRO A 26 4.95 -2.43 -19.86
N VAL A 27 4.65 -1.44 -19.02
CA VAL A 27 5.32 -0.14 -19.01
C VAL A 27 6.13 -0.02 -17.73
N LYS A 28 7.38 0.43 -17.83
CA LYS A 28 8.21 0.68 -16.65
C LYS A 28 7.61 1.85 -15.86
N TRP A 29 7.29 1.57 -14.61
CA TRP A 29 6.63 2.52 -13.71
C TRP A 29 7.59 3.12 -12.69
N ILE A 30 8.42 2.27 -12.10
CA ILE A 30 9.48 2.68 -11.20
C ILE A 30 10.79 2.15 -11.76
N ASP A 31 11.77 3.02 -11.88
CA ASP A 31 13.12 2.72 -12.37
C ASP A 31 14.14 3.41 -11.45
N ARG A 32 14.51 2.74 -10.37
CA ARG A 32 15.39 3.30 -9.34
C ARG A 32 16.73 2.60 -9.29
N LYS A 33 17.71 3.27 -8.68
CA LYS A 33 19.05 2.70 -8.47
C LYS A 33 19.09 1.72 -7.28
N ASN A 34 18.15 1.87 -6.34
CA ASN A 34 18.04 1.03 -5.16
C ASN A 34 16.96 -0.03 -5.35
N VAL A 35 17.03 -1.09 -4.54
CA VAL A 35 16.00 -2.12 -4.51
C VAL A 35 14.64 -1.50 -4.22
N ILE A 36 13.66 -1.79 -5.07
CA ILE A 36 12.25 -1.45 -4.86
C ILE A 36 11.38 -2.64 -5.23
N ILE A 37 10.51 -3.02 -4.31
CA ILE A 37 9.58 -4.16 -4.48
C ILE A 37 8.23 -3.81 -3.84
N ASP A 38 7.25 -4.69 -4.02
CA ASP A 38 5.99 -4.70 -3.29
C ASP A 38 5.28 -3.34 -3.32
N SER A 39 4.83 -2.92 -4.49
CA SER A 39 4.10 -1.66 -4.64
C SER A 39 2.60 -1.89 -4.65
N THR A 40 1.89 -1.11 -3.85
CA THR A 40 0.42 -0.99 -3.84
C THR A 40 -0.01 0.43 -4.18
N MET A 41 -1.26 0.62 -4.59
CA MET A 41 -1.78 1.93 -4.97
C MET A 41 -3.24 2.10 -4.55
N LEU A 42 -3.55 3.27 -4.01
CA LEU A 42 -4.90 3.66 -3.63
C LEU A 42 -5.21 5.07 -4.15
N ARG A 43 -6.44 5.27 -4.65
CA ARG A 43 -6.95 6.61 -5.00
C ARG A 43 -7.82 7.16 -3.87
N ASP A 44 -7.57 8.40 -3.49
CA ASP A 44 -8.40 9.16 -2.56
C ASP A 44 -9.55 9.88 -3.28
N ASP A 45 -10.56 10.32 -2.53
CA ASP A 45 -11.73 11.03 -3.03
C ASP A 45 -11.37 12.37 -3.70
N ASP A 46 -10.31 13.03 -3.22
CA ASP A 46 -9.76 14.26 -3.80
C ASP A 46 -9.04 14.04 -5.14
N GLY A 47 -8.99 12.80 -5.62
CA GLY A 47 -8.37 12.43 -6.88
C GLY A 47 -6.87 12.27 -6.83
N TRP A 48 -6.26 12.29 -5.64
CA TRP A 48 -4.89 11.91 -5.44
C TRP A 48 -4.74 10.39 -5.44
N TRP A 49 -3.67 9.93 -6.06
CA TRP A 49 -3.20 8.56 -5.97
C TRP A 49 -2.04 8.50 -4.98
N TYR A 50 -2.10 7.54 -4.10
CA TYR A 50 -1.05 7.21 -3.16
C TYR A 50 -0.45 5.87 -3.53
N ARG A 51 0.86 5.78 -3.43
CA ARG A 51 1.60 4.53 -3.63
C ARG A 51 2.40 4.26 -2.37
N ALA A 52 2.33 3.05 -1.86
CA ALA A 52 3.27 2.56 -0.86
C ALA A 52 4.14 1.48 -1.49
N SER A 53 5.45 1.56 -1.29
CA SER A 53 6.42 0.63 -1.85
C SER A 53 7.46 0.26 -0.81
N LYS A 54 8.03 -0.93 -0.92
CA LYS A 54 9.21 -1.33 -0.16
C LYS A 54 10.46 -0.82 -0.87
N ASP A 55 11.01 0.28 -0.37
CA ASP A 55 12.26 0.88 -0.79
C ASP A 55 13.12 1.08 0.46
N SER A 56 14.02 0.16 0.76
CA SER A 56 14.69 0.03 2.07
C SER A 56 13.74 -0.06 3.27
N GLU A 57 12.76 0.81 3.38
CA GLU A 57 11.59 0.75 4.27
C GLU A 57 10.31 1.06 3.47
N ILE A 58 9.14 1.07 4.13
CA ILE A 58 7.89 1.41 3.46
C ILE A 58 7.84 2.92 3.23
N THR A 59 7.85 3.30 1.95
CA THR A 59 7.81 4.68 1.48
C THR A 59 6.47 5.00 0.86
N ILE A 60 5.87 6.13 1.25
CA ILE A 60 4.59 6.62 0.71
C ILE A 60 4.87 7.81 -0.20
N GLU A 61 4.30 7.77 -1.40
CA GLU A 61 4.37 8.81 -2.42
C GLU A 61 2.95 9.12 -2.93
N ARG A 62 2.75 10.30 -3.52
CA ARG A 62 1.46 10.69 -4.11
C ARG A 62 1.62 11.42 -5.43
N THR A 63 0.57 11.33 -6.28
CA THR A 63 0.48 12.04 -7.57
C THR A 63 -1.00 12.19 -7.99
N ARG A 64 -1.25 13.04 -8.98
CA ARG A 64 -2.52 13.02 -9.74
C ARG A 64 -2.42 12.24 -11.06
N ASN A 65 -1.21 11.86 -11.46
CA ASN A 65 -0.94 11.07 -12.65
C ASN A 65 -0.34 9.71 -12.28
N PRO A 66 -1.15 8.66 -12.04
CA PRO A 66 -0.67 7.35 -11.58
C PRO A 66 0.26 6.66 -12.59
N TYR A 67 0.27 7.09 -13.83
CA TYR A 67 1.09 6.53 -14.91
C TYR A 67 2.48 7.17 -15.04
N ALA A 68 2.78 8.20 -14.25
CA ALA A 68 4.09 8.82 -14.25
C ALA A 68 5.19 7.82 -13.84
N THR A 69 6.25 7.74 -14.61
CA THR A 69 7.45 6.95 -14.29
C THR A 69 8.30 7.71 -13.28
N THR A 70 8.81 7.02 -12.27
CA THR A 70 9.71 7.60 -11.27
C THR A 70 11.10 6.99 -11.34
N TYR A 71 12.12 7.84 -11.35
CA TYR A 71 13.53 7.45 -11.36
C TYR A 71 14.21 7.62 -10.01
N GLU A 72 13.65 8.46 -9.16
CA GLU A 72 14.14 8.75 -7.81
C GLU A 72 12.99 9.21 -6.89
N VAL A 73 13.25 9.28 -5.60
CA VAL A 73 12.30 9.87 -4.64
C VAL A 73 12.33 11.37 -4.80
N LEU A 74 11.23 11.95 -5.30
CA LEU A 74 11.11 13.39 -5.54
C LEU A 74 10.38 14.09 -4.40
N ARG A 75 10.78 15.33 -4.12
CA ARG A 75 10.01 16.28 -3.31
C ARG A 75 9.63 17.43 -4.25
N THR A 76 8.46 17.34 -4.84
CA THR A 76 7.97 18.27 -5.86
C THR A 76 6.56 18.72 -5.58
N ASP A 77 6.23 19.92 -6.01
CA ASP A 77 4.87 20.47 -5.98
C ASP A 77 4.12 20.22 -7.29
N ASP A 78 4.76 19.61 -8.32
CA ASP A 78 4.07 19.21 -9.53
C ASP A 78 3.12 18.03 -9.24
N PRO A 79 1.80 18.22 -9.36
CA PRO A 79 0.83 17.18 -9.06
C PRO A 79 0.87 16.00 -10.04
N ASN A 80 1.54 16.12 -11.19
CA ASN A 80 1.66 15.06 -12.17
C ASN A 80 2.89 14.17 -11.96
N GLU A 81 3.76 14.54 -11.03
CA GLU A 81 4.91 13.76 -10.61
C GLU A 81 4.59 12.99 -9.32
N TRP A 82 5.26 11.86 -9.11
CA TRP A 82 5.22 11.18 -7.82
C TRP A 82 6.04 11.97 -6.80
N SER A 83 5.37 12.56 -5.82
CA SER A 83 6.00 13.33 -4.75
C SER A 83 6.02 12.54 -3.45
N TYR A 84 7.15 12.56 -2.77
CA TYR A 84 7.36 11.94 -1.47
C TYR A 84 6.42 12.52 -0.41
N VAL A 85 5.76 11.65 0.34
CA VAL A 85 4.99 11.98 1.52
C VAL A 85 5.80 11.69 2.78
N GLY A 86 6.25 10.46 2.95
CA GLY A 86 6.99 10.03 4.12
C GLY A 86 7.28 8.54 4.12
N THR A 87 8.11 8.12 5.06
CA THR A 87 8.29 6.71 5.42
C THR A 87 7.58 6.41 6.74
N LEU A 88 7.45 5.11 7.07
CA LEU A 88 6.94 4.76 8.40
C LEU A 88 7.88 5.23 9.53
N THR A 89 9.18 5.36 9.25
CA THR A 89 10.13 5.97 10.18
C THR A 89 9.87 7.47 10.38
N ASP A 90 9.53 8.20 9.31
CA ASP A 90 9.13 9.62 9.43
C ASP A 90 7.87 9.78 10.28
N ILE A 91 6.90 8.87 10.12
CA ILE A 91 5.63 8.91 10.84
C ILE A 91 5.78 8.50 12.31
N PHE A 92 6.46 7.39 12.59
CA PHE A 92 6.45 6.77 13.91
C PHE A 92 7.77 6.89 14.68
N GLY A 93 8.82 7.38 14.05
CA GLY A 93 10.17 7.46 14.60
C GLY A 93 10.93 6.13 14.52
N ASN A 94 12.26 6.22 14.60
CA ASN A 94 13.16 5.07 14.52
C ASN A 94 12.91 4.04 15.63
N GLY A 95 12.89 2.78 15.24
CA GLY A 95 12.84 1.63 16.14
C GLY A 95 11.49 1.33 16.79
N ARG A 96 10.48 2.19 16.61
CA ARG A 96 9.18 2.01 17.28
C ARG A 96 8.46 0.73 16.84
N TYR A 97 8.55 0.37 15.55
CA TYR A 97 7.87 -0.81 14.98
C TYR A 97 8.80 -1.70 14.17
N SER A 98 10.11 -1.57 14.30
CA SER A 98 11.09 -2.32 13.50
C SER A 98 10.85 -2.15 12.00
N MET A 99 10.68 -0.91 11.55
CA MET A 99 10.22 -0.57 10.20
C MET A 99 11.06 -1.15 9.07
N HIS A 100 12.35 -1.38 9.30
CA HIS A 100 13.24 -2.01 8.33
C HIS A 100 12.89 -3.47 8.02
N TYR A 101 12.08 -4.11 8.85
CA TYR A 101 11.68 -5.52 8.73
C TYR A 101 10.27 -5.71 8.17
N LEU A 102 9.68 -4.64 7.64
CA LEU A 102 8.37 -4.65 6.99
C LEU A 102 8.51 -4.69 5.48
N GLU A 103 7.62 -5.44 4.83
CA GLU A 103 7.48 -5.52 3.38
C GLU A 103 6.00 -5.71 2.99
N GLY A 104 5.70 -5.92 1.71
CA GLY A 104 4.36 -6.20 1.25
C GLY A 104 3.31 -5.17 1.69
N PRO A 105 3.54 -3.86 1.48
CA PRO A 105 2.54 -2.87 1.88
C PRO A 105 1.27 -3.06 1.07
N GLU A 106 0.12 -2.90 1.72
CA GLU A 106 -1.18 -2.80 1.08
C GLU A 106 -1.95 -1.61 1.62
N LEU A 107 -2.23 -0.65 0.76
CA LEU A 107 -3.08 0.51 1.04
C LEU A 107 -4.53 0.18 0.72
N PHE A 108 -5.44 0.52 1.63
CA PHE A 108 -6.86 0.30 1.42
C PHE A 108 -7.71 1.35 2.12
N ARG A 109 -8.99 1.37 1.79
CA ARG A 109 -10.01 2.16 2.50
C ARG A 109 -10.87 1.22 3.32
N TYR A 110 -11.15 1.58 4.55
CA TYR A 110 -12.15 0.90 5.37
C TYR A 110 -13.56 1.12 4.83
N ASN A 111 -14.44 0.13 4.97
CA ASN A 111 -15.89 0.37 4.80
C ASN A 111 -16.36 1.38 5.86
N ASP A 112 -17.43 2.11 5.57
CA ASP A 112 -17.92 3.19 6.44
C ASP A 112 -18.18 2.71 7.88
N GLU A 113 -18.72 1.48 8.04
CA GLU A 113 -18.99 0.86 9.35
C GLU A 113 -17.73 0.48 10.13
N ASP A 114 -16.59 0.29 9.45
CA ASP A 114 -15.31 -0.09 10.05
C ASP A 114 -14.40 1.11 10.35
N VAL A 115 -14.79 2.29 9.88
CA VAL A 115 -14.05 3.52 10.14
C VAL A 115 -14.06 3.83 11.63
N LYS A 116 -12.88 4.07 12.20
CA LYS A 116 -12.72 4.45 13.62
C LYS A 116 -12.45 5.95 13.75
N VAL A 117 -12.88 6.49 14.89
CA VAL A 117 -12.48 7.83 15.34
C VAL A 117 -11.47 7.65 16.48
N VAL A 118 -10.28 8.16 16.29
CA VAL A 118 -9.19 8.04 17.26
C VAL A 118 -8.68 9.44 17.60
N ASN A 119 -8.70 9.79 18.87
CA ASN A 119 -8.31 11.13 19.34
C ASN A 119 -9.01 12.27 18.59
N GLY A 120 -10.29 12.08 18.24
CA GLY A 120 -11.09 13.05 17.49
C GLY A 120 -10.83 13.10 15.99
N ARG A 121 -9.99 12.22 15.43
CA ARG A 121 -9.71 12.13 14.00
C ARG A 121 -10.38 10.88 13.41
N THR A 122 -11.10 11.05 12.33
CA THR A 122 -11.67 9.93 11.55
C THR A 122 -10.54 9.26 10.76
N MET A 123 -10.46 7.91 10.81
CA MET A 123 -9.37 7.11 10.24
C MET A 123 -9.90 6.22 9.11
N PRO A 124 -10.18 6.74 7.90
CA PRO A 124 -10.78 5.99 6.82
C PRO A 124 -9.81 5.11 6.03
N PHE A 125 -8.50 5.33 6.17
CA PHE A 125 -7.49 4.61 5.41
C PHE A 125 -6.81 3.56 6.27
N GLY A 126 -6.37 2.49 5.61
CA GLY A 126 -5.56 1.43 6.18
C GLY A 126 -4.27 1.21 5.41
N LEU A 127 -3.26 0.76 6.13
CA LEU A 127 -2.02 0.23 5.56
C LEU A 127 -1.68 -1.07 6.31
N MET A 128 -1.54 -2.16 5.58
CA MET A 128 -1.00 -3.42 6.13
C MET A 128 0.40 -3.65 5.60
N CYS A 129 1.28 -4.19 6.44
CA CYS A 129 2.63 -4.59 6.07
C CYS A 129 2.95 -5.96 6.65
N ASP A 130 3.67 -6.79 5.90
CA ASP A 130 4.15 -8.07 6.40
C ASP A 130 5.40 -7.90 7.27
N GLN A 131 5.38 -8.48 8.46
CA GLN A 131 6.52 -8.53 9.39
C GLN A 131 7.44 -9.70 9.02
N TYR A 132 8.05 -9.64 7.82
CA TYR A 132 8.76 -10.76 7.22
C TYR A 132 9.92 -11.28 8.06
N ALA A 133 10.71 -10.40 8.64
CA ALA A 133 11.89 -10.78 9.42
C ALA A 133 11.54 -11.49 10.75
N GLU A 134 10.37 -11.20 11.31
CA GLU A 134 9.88 -11.78 12.55
C GLU A 134 8.89 -12.92 12.31
N SER A 135 8.50 -13.14 11.06
CA SER A 135 7.48 -14.12 10.67
C SER A 135 6.18 -13.99 11.50
N LYS A 136 5.76 -12.77 11.80
CA LYS A 136 4.56 -12.51 12.64
C LYS A 136 3.27 -12.33 11.83
N GLY A 137 3.35 -12.24 10.49
CA GLY A 137 2.23 -11.90 9.62
C GLY A 137 2.03 -10.39 9.54
N TYR A 138 0.80 -9.94 9.33
CA TYR A 138 0.52 -8.53 9.12
C TYR A 138 0.66 -7.67 10.38
N LEU A 139 1.20 -6.48 10.17
CA LEU A 139 1.11 -5.32 11.04
C LEU A 139 0.23 -4.29 10.34
N SER A 140 -0.82 -3.83 11.00
CA SER A 140 -1.78 -2.90 10.40
C SER A 140 -1.73 -1.54 11.05
N PHE A 141 -2.01 -0.52 10.23
CA PHE A 141 -2.13 0.87 10.63
C PHE A 141 -3.43 1.45 10.10
N ARG A 142 -3.97 2.44 10.83
CA ARG A 142 -5.02 3.35 10.37
C ARG A 142 -4.45 4.73 10.13
N ALA A 143 -5.01 5.44 9.16
CA ALA A 143 -4.63 6.82 8.88
C ALA A 143 -5.85 7.71 8.68
N ALA A 144 -5.78 8.92 9.21
CA ALA A 144 -6.73 9.98 8.92
C ALA A 144 -6.47 10.60 7.53
N SER A 145 -5.21 10.63 7.12
CA SER A 145 -4.79 11.12 5.82
C SER A 145 -3.52 10.40 5.36
N LEU A 146 -3.53 9.89 4.13
CA LEU A 146 -2.34 9.32 3.51
C LEU A 146 -1.33 10.39 3.05
N ALA A 147 -1.75 11.67 3.01
CA ALA A 147 -0.87 12.80 2.71
C ALA A 147 -0.04 13.28 3.90
N SER A 148 -0.32 12.76 5.09
CA SER A 148 0.29 13.23 6.33
C SER A 148 1.39 12.29 6.81
N HIS A 149 2.49 12.87 7.29
CA HIS A 149 3.49 12.19 8.11
C HIS A 149 3.46 12.64 9.60
N ASP A 150 2.42 13.38 10.00
CA ASP A 150 2.16 13.66 11.42
C ASP A 150 1.74 12.35 12.12
N PRO A 151 2.47 11.91 13.17
CA PRO A 151 2.10 10.69 13.90
C PRO A 151 0.71 10.74 14.54
N ALA A 152 0.13 11.93 14.72
CA ALA A 152 -1.23 12.09 15.21
C ALA A 152 -2.30 11.68 14.19
N ASP A 153 -1.97 11.65 12.89
CA ASP A 153 -2.85 11.19 11.81
C ASP A 153 -2.76 9.68 11.58
N TRP A 154 -1.89 8.99 12.33
CA TRP A 154 -1.65 7.56 12.17
C TRP A 154 -1.80 6.82 13.49
N GLN A 155 -2.29 5.60 13.42
CA GLN A 155 -2.37 4.70 14.57
C GLN A 155 -2.13 3.25 14.13
N ARG A 156 -1.42 2.49 14.96
CA ARG A 156 -1.39 1.04 14.84
C ARG A 156 -2.79 0.47 15.12
N ALA A 157 -3.24 -0.47 14.30
CA ALA A 157 -4.56 -1.09 14.35
C ALA A 157 -4.45 -2.48 15.02
N ASP A 158 -4.36 -2.51 16.34
CA ASP A 158 -4.20 -3.74 17.13
C ASP A 158 -5.49 -4.55 17.30
N ASP A 159 -6.62 -4.00 16.88
CA ASP A 159 -7.95 -4.60 16.98
C ASP A 159 -8.35 -5.38 15.71
N ILE A 160 -7.48 -5.48 14.73
CA ILE A 160 -7.72 -6.28 13.52
C ILE A 160 -7.28 -7.71 13.77
N ASP A 161 -8.23 -8.64 13.64
CA ASP A 161 -7.97 -10.08 13.70
C ASP A 161 -7.83 -10.65 12.27
N PHE A 162 -6.68 -11.17 11.94
CA PHE A 162 -6.41 -11.85 10.67
C PHE A 162 -6.75 -13.35 10.72
N GLY A 163 -7.35 -13.83 11.81
CA GLY A 163 -7.69 -15.23 12.03
C GLY A 163 -6.49 -16.10 12.40
N ALA A 164 -6.74 -17.40 12.52
CA ALA A 164 -5.75 -18.36 13.03
C ALA A 164 -4.55 -18.60 12.09
N LEU A 165 -4.75 -18.37 10.79
CA LEU A 165 -3.69 -18.58 9.83
C LEU A 165 -2.85 -17.31 9.66
N LYS A 166 -1.53 -17.47 9.72
CA LYS A 166 -0.60 -16.40 9.43
C LYS A 166 -0.72 -15.99 7.96
N LYS A 167 -1.06 -14.73 7.72
CA LYS A 167 -1.21 -14.14 6.40
C LYS A 167 0.03 -13.34 6.03
N ARG A 168 0.38 -13.38 4.76
CA ARG A 168 1.49 -12.63 4.16
C ARG A 168 1.09 -12.18 2.77
N HIS A 169 1.56 -11.00 2.36
CA HIS A 169 1.38 -10.46 1.01
C HIS A 169 -0.01 -10.69 0.44
N GLY A 170 -0.93 -9.80 0.68
CA GLY A 170 -2.30 -9.84 0.15
C GLY A 170 -2.70 -8.49 -0.40
N ALA A 171 -3.87 -8.46 -1.03
CA ALA A 171 -4.53 -7.26 -1.48
C ALA A 171 -5.95 -7.20 -0.89
N ILE A 172 -6.45 -5.99 -0.68
CA ILE A 172 -7.81 -5.73 -0.25
C ILE A 172 -8.56 -5.07 -1.40
N LEU A 173 -9.63 -5.71 -1.84
CA LEU A 173 -10.51 -5.17 -2.86
C LEU A 173 -11.91 -4.97 -2.25
N PRO A 174 -12.53 -3.79 -2.44
CA PRO A 174 -13.92 -3.62 -2.09
C PRO A 174 -14.77 -4.45 -3.05
N ILE A 175 -15.69 -5.25 -2.49
CA ILE A 175 -16.65 -6.04 -3.25
C ILE A 175 -18.06 -5.77 -2.72
N THR A 176 -19.07 -5.93 -3.58
CA THR A 176 -20.46 -5.87 -3.19
C THR A 176 -20.89 -7.18 -2.51
N ALA A 177 -21.99 -7.15 -1.76
CA ALA A 177 -22.57 -8.36 -1.17
C ALA A 177 -22.92 -9.40 -2.26
N ALA A 178 -23.39 -8.98 -3.43
CA ALA A 178 -23.70 -9.90 -4.53
C ALA A 178 -22.43 -10.58 -5.12
N GLU A 179 -21.32 -9.86 -5.18
CA GLU A 179 -20.02 -10.44 -5.59
C GLU A 179 -19.52 -11.40 -4.53
N TYR A 180 -19.67 -11.08 -3.25
CA TYR A 180 -19.33 -11.99 -2.16
C TYR A 180 -20.13 -13.29 -2.23
N ASP A 181 -21.47 -13.21 -2.35
CA ASP A 181 -22.34 -14.37 -2.49
C ASP A 181 -22.00 -15.22 -3.73
N ALA A 182 -21.62 -14.57 -4.83
CA ALA A 182 -21.17 -15.27 -6.03
C ALA A 182 -19.86 -16.03 -5.82
N ILE A 183 -18.91 -15.45 -5.08
CA ILE A 183 -17.64 -16.11 -4.72
C ILE A 183 -17.91 -17.30 -3.80
N GLU A 184 -18.71 -17.12 -2.75
CA GLU A 184 -19.07 -18.23 -1.86
C GLU A 184 -19.74 -19.38 -2.62
N THR A 185 -20.68 -19.07 -3.51
CA THR A 185 -21.35 -20.08 -4.35
C THR A 185 -20.40 -20.81 -5.28
N ALA A 186 -19.48 -20.06 -5.91
CA ALA A 186 -18.56 -20.65 -6.89
C ALA A 186 -17.49 -21.55 -6.26
N PHE A 187 -17.09 -21.25 -5.04
CA PHE A 187 -16.00 -21.97 -4.34
C PHE A 187 -16.47 -22.84 -3.18
N ALA A 188 -17.78 -22.88 -2.91
CA ALA A 188 -18.40 -23.64 -1.82
C ALA A 188 -17.66 -23.44 -0.46
N LEU A 189 -17.38 -22.17 -0.13
CA LEU A 189 -16.68 -21.75 1.09
C LEU A 189 -17.60 -21.84 2.31
#